data_8249e267fde46b6d081b19eac23ff086
#
_entry.id   8249e267fde46b6d081b19eac23ff086
#
_cell.length_a   1.000
_cell.length_b   1.000
_cell.length_c   1.000
_cell.angle_alpha   90.00
_cell.angle_beta   90.00
_cell.angle_gamma   90.00
#
_symmetry.space_group_name_H-M   'P 1'
#
loop_
_entity.id
_entity.type
_entity.pdbx_description
1 polymer ?
#
loop_
_entity_poly.entity_id
_entity_poly.type
_entity_poly.pdbx_seq_one_letter_code
_entity_poly.pdbx_strand_id
1 'polypeptide(L)'
;MMEKTIDVIIPTYHPGREFEQLIERLYKQDCPINKIIIMNTEDALWNKEWDEKYPFLEVHHIPKAEFDHGGTRKKAAGLSEADIMVFMTQDALPADRHLLRNLTEALYADEQTGAAYARQLPNADCSFVERYTRSFNYPEISSVRTRADLPQYGIKTYFCSNVCAAYKKDIFEKLGGFVDRTIFNEDMIYAGNLIQAGYKIAYAAEARVIHSHNYSCIQQFHRNFDLGVS
;
A
#
# COMPACT_ATOMS: atom_id res chain seq x y z
N MET A 1 25.45 -9.08 -2.01
CA MET A 1 24.01 -9.46 -1.94
C MET A 1 23.43 -9.25 -3.32
N MET A 2 22.65 -10.20 -3.88
CA MET A 2 21.91 -9.93 -5.12
C MET A 2 20.94 -8.77 -4.85
N GLU A 3 20.86 -7.84 -5.79
CA GLU A 3 19.94 -6.73 -5.72
C GLU A 3 18.50 -7.27 -5.75
N LYS A 4 17.68 -6.90 -4.76
CA LYS A 4 16.30 -7.36 -4.67
C LYS A 4 15.44 -6.66 -5.71
N THR A 5 14.64 -7.41 -6.44
CA THR A 5 13.71 -6.88 -7.43
C THR A 5 12.43 -6.36 -6.76
N ILE A 6 11.88 -5.26 -7.30
CA ILE A 6 10.68 -4.59 -6.77
C ILE A 6 9.64 -4.46 -7.87
N ASP A 7 8.44 -4.96 -7.62
CA ASP A 7 7.26 -4.63 -8.40
C ASP A 7 6.34 -3.70 -7.59
N VAL A 8 5.77 -2.69 -8.25
CA VAL A 8 4.77 -1.79 -7.65
C VAL A 8 3.39 -2.17 -8.19
N ILE A 9 2.42 -2.35 -7.30
CA ILE A 9 1.06 -2.82 -7.62
C ILE A 9 0.06 -1.74 -7.23
N ILE A 10 -0.75 -1.27 -8.20
CA ILE A 10 -1.66 -0.15 -8.01
C ILE A 10 -3.05 -0.53 -8.55
N PRO A 11 -4.03 -0.81 -7.69
CA PRO A 11 -5.43 -0.85 -8.12
C PRO A 11 -5.90 0.56 -8.49
N THR A 12 -6.61 0.69 -9.62
CA THR A 12 -7.14 1.97 -10.07
C THR A 12 -8.63 1.88 -10.41
N TYR A 13 -9.33 2.99 -10.14
CA TYR A 13 -10.70 3.22 -10.58
C TYR A 13 -10.85 4.68 -10.99
N HIS A 14 -11.21 4.92 -12.25
CA HIS A 14 -11.31 6.25 -12.81
C HIS A 14 -10.05 7.09 -12.55
N PRO A 15 -8.84 6.59 -12.91
CA PRO A 15 -7.61 7.30 -12.61
C PRO A 15 -7.55 8.63 -13.38
N GLY A 16 -7.00 9.65 -12.72
CA GLY A 16 -6.90 11.01 -13.27
C GLY A 16 -5.49 11.59 -13.11
N ARG A 17 -5.41 12.92 -12.99
CA ARG A 17 -4.14 13.65 -12.90
C ARG A 17 -3.26 13.20 -11.73
N GLU A 18 -3.85 12.81 -10.59
CA GLU A 18 -3.09 12.35 -9.43
C GLU A 18 -2.37 11.04 -9.73
N PHE A 19 -3.04 10.11 -10.43
CA PHE A 19 -2.41 8.88 -10.89
C PHE A 19 -1.24 9.16 -11.84
N GLU A 20 -1.39 10.09 -12.78
CA GLU A 20 -0.30 10.49 -13.69
C GLU A 20 0.92 11.03 -12.90
N GLN A 21 0.68 11.88 -11.90
CA GLN A 21 1.73 12.38 -11.01
C GLN A 21 2.38 11.25 -10.19
N LEU A 22 1.60 10.26 -9.76
CA LEU A 22 2.13 9.07 -9.08
C LEU A 22 3.11 8.32 -9.99
N ILE A 23 2.73 8.01 -11.23
CA ILE A 23 3.59 7.30 -12.18
C ILE A 23 4.88 8.09 -12.44
N GLU A 24 4.77 9.41 -12.66
CA GLU A 24 5.95 10.27 -12.86
C GLU A 24 6.90 10.29 -11.63
N ARG A 25 6.37 10.23 -10.41
CA ARG A 25 7.18 10.18 -9.19
C ARG A 25 7.77 8.81 -8.93
N LEU A 26 7.08 7.73 -9.30
CA LEU A 26 7.61 6.37 -9.27
C LEU A 26 8.79 6.21 -10.24
N TYR A 27 8.69 6.78 -11.42
CA TYR A 27 9.79 6.76 -12.40
C TYR A 27 11.06 7.49 -11.93
N LYS A 28 10.91 8.44 -10.99
CA LYS A 28 12.03 9.22 -10.41
C LYS A 28 12.60 8.62 -9.13
N GLN A 29 12.15 7.44 -8.72
CA GLN A 29 12.71 6.77 -7.54
C GLN A 29 14.18 6.40 -7.77
N ASP A 30 14.97 6.45 -6.72
CA ASP A 30 16.40 6.09 -6.76
C ASP A 30 16.66 4.59 -6.52
N CYS A 31 15.60 3.82 -6.45
CA CYS A 31 15.61 2.37 -6.41
C CYS A 31 14.91 1.85 -7.68
N PRO A 32 15.53 0.96 -8.46
CA PRO A 32 14.94 0.49 -9.72
C PRO A 32 13.65 -0.29 -9.48
N ILE A 33 12.63 0.03 -10.26
CA ILE A 33 11.37 -0.70 -10.32
C ILE A 33 11.48 -1.71 -11.47
N ASN A 34 11.19 -2.98 -11.21
CA ASN A 34 11.18 -4.01 -12.23
C ASN A 34 9.89 -3.91 -13.09
N LYS A 35 8.72 -3.84 -12.44
CA LYS A 35 7.41 -3.66 -13.10
C LYS A 35 6.51 -2.73 -12.29
N ILE A 36 5.60 -2.03 -12.98
CA ILE A 36 4.44 -1.37 -12.36
C ILE A 36 3.20 -2.07 -12.90
N ILE A 37 2.51 -2.81 -12.04
CA ILE A 37 1.32 -3.60 -12.36
C ILE A 37 0.08 -2.79 -11.96
N ILE A 38 -0.75 -2.46 -12.93
CA ILE A 38 -1.98 -1.69 -12.74
C ILE A 38 -3.18 -2.63 -12.86
N MET A 39 -4.01 -2.67 -11.82
CA MET A 39 -5.31 -3.34 -11.85
C MET A 39 -6.40 -2.30 -12.05
N ASN A 40 -6.69 -1.98 -13.30
CA ASN A 40 -7.67 -0.94 -13.63
C ASN A 40 -9.09 -1.50 -13.65
N THR A 41 -9.96 -0.91 -12.86
CA THR A 41 -11.39 -1.22 -12.84
C THR A 41 -12.10 -0.44 -13.94
N GLU A 42 -12.77 -1.15 -14.86
CA GLU A 42 -13.46 -0.64 -16.06
C GLU A 42 -12.52 -0.08 -17.14
N ASP A 43 -12.33 -0.85 -18.20
CA ASP A 43 -11.50 -0.46 -19.37
C ASP A 43 -11.92 0.90 -19.96
N ALA A 44 -13.22 1.18 -20.01
CA ALA A 44 -13.76 2.44 -20.54
C ALA A 44 -13.33 3.69 -19.73
N LEU A 45 -12.87 3.52 -18.50
CA LEU A 45 -12.41 4.59 -17.61
C LEU A 45 -10.89 4.79 -17.65
N TRP A 46 -10.18 4.02 -18.47
CA TRP A 46 -8.73 4.13 -18.66
C TRP A 46 -8.41 5.15 -19.75
N ASN A 47 -7.44 6.02 -19.52
CA ASN A 47 -6.94 6.91 -20.57
C ASN A 47 -5.96 6.15 -21.49
N LYS A 48 -6.41 5.82 -22.70
CA LYS A 48 -5.63 5.07 -23.71
C LYS A 48 -4.33 5.75 -24.15
N GLU A 49 -4.21 7.09 -23.99
CA GLU A 49 -2.96 7.79 -24.29
C GLU A 49 -1.81 7.36 -23.37
N TRP A 50 -2.13 6.82 -22.19
CA TRP A 50 -1.11 6.34 -21.26
C TRP A 50 -0.45 5.04 -21.71
N ASP A 51 -1.09 4.25 -22.55
CA ASP A 51 -0.49 3.01 -23.11
C ASP A 51 0.73 3.36 -23.98
N GLU A 52 0.69 4.48 -24.71
CA GLU A 52 1.83 4.98 -25.47
C GLU A 52 2.80 5.80 -24.61
N LYS A 53 2.28 6.63 -23.70
CA LYS A 53 3.08 7.50 -22.85
C LYS A 53 3.91 6.75 -21.82
N TYR A 54 3.38 5.65 -21.31
CA TYR A 54 3.99 4.85 -20.25
C TYR A 54 4.07 3.35 -20.62
N PRO A 55 4.87 2.98 -21.63
CA PRO A 55 4.92 1.60 -22.16
C PRO A 55 5.49 0.57 -21.16
N PHE A 56 5.98 1.00 -20.01
CA PHE A 56 6.48 0.17 -18.92
C PHE A 56 5.40 -0.22 -17.90
N LEU A 57 4.17 0.26 -18.06
CA LEU A 57 3.04 -0.18 -17.23
C LEU A 57 2.51 -1.51 -17.76
N GLU A 58 2.32 -2.47 -16.85
CA GLU A 58 1.60 -3.71 -17.11
C GLU A 58 0.15 -3.53 -16.66
N VAL A 59 -0.77 -3.24 -17.60
CA VAL A 59 -2.15 -2.87 -17.29
C VAL A 59 -3.09 -4.05 -17.50
N HIS A 60 -3.87 -4.37 -16.46
CA HIS A 60 -4.91 -5.39 -16.48
C HIS A 60 -6.26 -4.73 -16.16
N HIS A 61 -7.24 -4.92 -17.03
CA HIS A 61 -8.60 -4.41 -16.83
C HIS A 61 -9.49 -5.47 -16.19
N ILE A 62 -10.26 -5.05 -15.19
CA ILE A 62 -11.27 -5.89 -14.52
C ILE A 62 -12.63 -5.19 -14.52
N PRO A 63 -13.75 -5.93 -14.67
CA PRO A 63 -15.08 -5.36 -14.51
C PRO A 63 -15.31 -4.89 -13.06
N LYS A 64 -16.10 -3.85 -12.86
CA LYS A 64 -16.43 -3.34 -11.52
C LYS A 64 -17.06 -4.41 -10.62
N ALA A 65 -17.83 -5.33 -11.20
CA ALA A 65 -18.47 -6.43 -10.47
C ALA A 65 -17.48 -7.46 -9.89
N GLU A 66 -16.24 -7.50 -10.41
CA GLU A 66 -15.17 -8.39 -9.94
C GLU A 66 -14.22 -7.70 -8.96
N PHE A 67 -14.36 -6.40 -8.79
CA PHE A 67 -13.47 -5.66 -7.90
C PHE A 67 -13.83 -5.95 -6.44
N ASP A 68 -12.83 -6.35 -5.67
CA ASP A 68 -12.79 -6.27 -4.22
C ASP A 68 -11.36 -5.91 -3.75
N HIS A 69 -11.24 -5.30 -2.59
CA HIS A 69 -9.96 -4.77 -2.14
C HIS A 69 -8.88 -5.86 -1.94
N GLY A 70 -9.24 -6.99 -1.36
CA GLY A 70 -8.32 -8.09 -1.11
C GLY A 70 -8.03 -8.92 -2.36
N GLY A 71 -9.08 -9.43 -3.03
CA GLY A 71 -8.95 -10.31 -4.20
C GLY A 71 -8.26 -9.64 -5.38
N THR A 72 -8.56 -8.36 -5.66
CA THR A 72 -7.89 -7.62 -6.73
C THR A 72 -6.39 -7.50 -6.47
N ARG A 73 -5.98 -7.16 -5.22
CA ARG A 73 -4.57 -7.08 -4.86
C ARG A 73 -3.88 -8.45 -4.85
N LYS A 74 -4.58 -9.50 -4.38
CA LYS A 74 -4.09 -10.88 -4.41
C LYS A 74 -3.89 -11.38 -5.84
N LYS A 75 -4.85 -11.10 -6.75
CA LYS A 75 -4.70 -11.41 -8.17
C LYS A 75 -3.48 -10.72 -8.77
N ALA A 76 -3.28 -9.43 -8.47
CA ALA A 76 -2.12 -8.68 -8.92
C ALA A 76 -0.80 -9.20 -8.32
N ALA A 77 -0.79 -9.63 -7.06
CA ALA A 77 0.37 -10.27 -6.45
C ALA A 77 0.81 -11.53 -7.20
N GLY A 78 -0.13 -12.30 -7.75
CA GLY A 78 0.15 -13.48 -8.58
C GLY A 78 0.79 -13.16 -9.93
N LEU A 79 0.72 -11.92 -10.40
CA LEU A 79 1.38 -11.46 -11.64
C LEU A 79 2.83 -11.01 -11.40
N SER A 80 3.19 -10.74 -10.16
CA SER A 80 4.54 -10.31 -9.79
C SER A 80 5.49 -11.50 -9.69
N GLU A 81 6.70 -11.35 -10.19
CA GLU A 81 7.83 -12.30 -10.01
C GLU A 81 8.94 -11.70 -9.14
N ALA A 82 8.76 -10.47 -8.65
CA ALA A 82 9.77 -9.76 -7.87
C ALA A 82 9.89 -10.32 -6.44
N ASP A 83 11.04 -10.08 -5.81
CA ASP A 83 11.26 -10.41 -4.38
C ASP A 83 10.38 -9.59 -3.45
N ILE A 84 10.06 -8.36 -3.86
CA ILE A 84 9.33 -7.36 -3.09
C ILE A 84 8.14 -6.87 -3.91
N MET A 85 6.96 -6.93 -3.31
CA MET A 85 5.75 -6.31 -3.85
C MET A 85 5.41 -5.07 -3.04
N VAL A 86 5.32 -3.92 -3.70
CA VAL A 86 4.89 -2.66 -3.07
C VAL A 86 3.47 -2.33 -3.53
N PHE A 87 2.51 -2.43 -2.63
CA PHE A 87 1.14 -2.00 -2.91
C PHE A 87 0.99 -0.51 -2.64
N MET A 88 0.34 0.18 -3.55
CA MET A 88 0.00 1.60 -3.40
C MET A 88 -1.44 1.87 -3.83
N THR A 89 -2.07 2.90 -3.26
CA THR A 89 -3.31 3.46 -3.82
C THR A 89 -2.98 4.49 -4.91
N GLN A 90 -3.89 4.67 -5.86
CA GLN A 90 -3.67 5.54 -7.04
C GLN A 90 -3.44 7.03 -6.70
N ASP A 91 -3.72 7.45 -5.48
CA ASP A 91 -3.66 8.81 -4.96
C ASP A 91 -2.57 9.01 -3.88
N ALA A 92 -1.76 7.99 -3.62
CA ALA A 92 -0.64 8.04 -2.70
C ALA A 92 0.65 8.50 -3.42
N LEU A 93 0.99 9.78 -3.34
CA LEU A 93 2.12 10.34 -4.04
C LEU A 93 3.44 10.18 -3.24
N PRO A 94 4.49 9.56 -3.79
CA PRO A 94 5.82 9.60 -3.16
C PRO A 94 6.22 11.03 -2.79
N ALA A 95 6.58 11.28 -1.53
CA ALA A 95 6.97 12.61 -1.09
C ALA A 95 8.34 13.03 -1.66
N ASP A 96 9.20 12.04 -1.90
CA ASP A 96 10.51 12.21 -2.48
C ASP A 96 10.96 10.96 -3.27
N ARG A 97 12.21 10.97 -3.75
CA ARG A 97 12.76 9.86 -4.56
C ARG A 97 13.25 8.66 -3.74
N HIS A 98 13.18 8.70 -2.42
CA HIS A 98 13.73 7.70 -1.52
C HIS A 98 12.68 6.74 -0.93
N LEU A 99 11.41 6.86 -1.34
CA LEU A 99 10.31 6.07 -0.80
C LEU A 99 10.59 4.56 -0.86
N LEU A 100 10.91 4.04 -2.05
CA LEU A 100 11.10 2.61 -2.25
C LEU A 100 12.34 2.09 -1.55
N ARG A 101 13.43 2.86 -1.55
CA ARG A 101 14.64 2.53 -0.81
C ARG A 101 14.35 2.40 0.69
N ASN A 102 13.74 3.42 1.28
CA ASN A 102 13.44 3.46 2.71
C ASN A 102 12.49 2.33 3.14
N LEU A 103 11.49 1.98 2.29
CA LEU A 103 10.63 0.82 2.53
C LEU A 103 11.42 -0.49 2.48
N THR A 104 12.28 -0.66 1.49
CA THR A 104 13.11 -1.86 1.31
C THR A 104 14.08 -2.02 2.47
N GLU A 105 14.75 -0.96 2.89
CA GLU A 105 15.65 -0.96 4.04
C GLU A 105 14.91 -1.37 5.32
N ALA A 106 13.73 -0.82 5.58
CA ALA A 106 12.91 -1.20 6.72
C ALA A 106 12.45 -2.67 6.67
N LEU A 107 12.09 -3.16 5.46
CA LEU A 107 11.65 -4.54 5.24
C LEU A 107 12.78 -5.54 5.45
N TYR A 108 14.02 -5.19 5.14
CA TYR A 108 15.19 -6.07 5.24
C TYR A 108 16.11 -5.76 6.42
N ALA A 109 15.73 -4.81 7.29
CA ALA A 109 16.46 -4.54 8.53
C ALA A 109 16.50 -5.76 9.48
N ASP A 110 15.53 -6.66 9.36
CA ASP A 110 15.43 -7.90 10.11
C ASP A 110 14.84 -9.00 9.20
N GLU A 111 15.41 -10.20 9.25
CA GLU A 111 14.95 -11.33 8.41
C GLU A 111 13.49 -11.72 8.68
N GLN A 112 13.03 -11.56 9.92
CA GLN A 112 11.66 -11.86 10.33
C GLN A 112 10.65 -10.79 9.94
N THR A 113 11.06 -9.63 9.42
CA THR A 113 10.14 -8.61 8.94
C THR A 113 9.51 -9.08 7.62
N GLY A 114 8.19 -9.27 7.61
CA GLY A 114 7.44 -9.73 6.44
C GLY A 114 6.72 -8.61 5.70
N ALA A 115 6.46 -7.47 6.38
CA ALA A 115 5.83 -6.30 5.80
C ALA A 115 6.44 -5.01 6.35
N ALA A 116 6.48 -3.96 5.51
CA ALA A 116 6.84 -2.60 5.91
C ALA A 116 5.86 -1.61 5.29
N TYR A 117 5.40 -0.59 6.05
CA TYR A 117 4.48 0.41 5.51
C TYR A 117 4.99 1.84 5.72
N ALA A 118 4.58 2.71 4.80
CA ALA A 118 5.05 4.08 4.72
C ALA A 118 4.29 5.03 5.65
N ARG A 119 4.95 6.14 6.00
CA ARG A 119 4.34 7.30 6.65
C ARG A 119 3.48 8.06 5.65
N GLN A 120 2.22 8.28 6.03
CA GLN A 120 1.29 9.11 5.26
C GLN A 120 1.35 10.56 5.77
N LEU A 121 1.77 11.46 4.89
CA LEU A 121 1.76 12.90 5.11
C LEU A 121 0.45 13.51 4.62
N PRO A 122 -0.08 14.52 5.31
CA PRO A 122 -1.28 15.22 4.86
C PRO A 122 -0.97 16.11 3.64
N ASN A 123 -1.96 16.28 2.76
CA ASN A 123 -1.92 17.28 1.71
C ASN A 123 -1.82 18.70 2.30
N ALA A 124 -1.28 19.65 1.54
CA ALA A 124 -1.12 21.04 2.01
C ALA A 124 -2.45 21.72 2.37
N ASP A 125 -3.52 21.37 1.67
CA ASP A 125 -4.88 21.89 1.81
C ASP A 125 -5.80 21.05 2.71
N CYS A 126 -5.24 20.05 3.41
CA CYS A 126 -6.04 19.19 4.29
C CYS A 126 -6.60 19.94 5.49
N SER A 127 -7.77 19.49 5.96
CA SER A 127 -8.42 20.03 7.17
C SER A 127 -7.56 19.81 8.42
N PHE A 128 -7.79 20.61 9.46
CA PHE A 128 -7.10 20.44 10.75
C PHE A 128 -7.31 19.02 11.34
N VAL A 129 -8.52 18.48 11.25
CA VAL A 129 -8.85 17.15 11.76
C VAL A 129 -8.04 16.07 11.03
N GLU A 130 -7.97 16.16 9.70
CA GLU A 130 -7.21 15.20 8.90
C GLU A 130 -5.70 15.31 9.21
N ARG A 131 -5.16 16.51 9.34
CA ARG A 131 -3.77 16.76 9.73
C ARG A 131 -3.44 16.13 11.08
N TYR A 132 -4.31 16.32 12.06
CA TYR A 132 -4.18 15.71 13.39
C TYR A 132 -4.21 14.17 13.30
N THR A 133 -5.17 13.63 12.55
CA THR A 133 -5.32 12.17 12.36
C THR A 133 -4.07 11.56 11.74
N ARG A 134 -3.50 12.22 10.70
CA ARG A 134 -2.26 11.75 10.06
C ARG A 134 -1.08 11.78 11.04
N SER A 135 -0.86 12.88 11.76
CA SER A 135 0.23 12.99 12.73
C SER A 135 0.10 11.98 13.88
N PHE A 136 -1.13 11.68 14.31
CA PHE A 136 -1.40 10.70 15.36
C PHE A 136 -1.13 9.26 14.92
N ASN A 137 -1.60 8.89 13.72
CA ASN A 137 -1.47 7.51 13.22
C ASN A 137 -0.11 7.22 12.59
N TYR A 138 0.60 8.25 12.11
CA TYR A 138 1.87 8.14 11.40
C TYR A 138 2.92 9.05 12.02
N PRO A 139 3.44 8.71 13.22
CA PRO A 139 4.44 9.51 13.94
C PRO A 139 5.76 9.60 13.17
N GLU A 140 6.65 10.49 13.61
CA GLU A 140 7.95 10.74 12.96
C GLU A 140 9.01 9.67 13.25
N ILE A 141 8.73 8.76 14.16
CA ILE A 141 9.66 7.72 14.61
C ILE A 141 9.23 6.37 14.10
N SER A 142 10.11 5.70 13.39
CA SER A 142 9.92 4.33 12.92
C SER A 142 9.75 3.35 14.10
N SER A 143 9.00 2.30 13.87
CA SER A 143 8.77 1.27 14.89
C SER A 143 8.57 -0.10 14.23
N VAL A 144 8.77 -1.16 15.03
CA VAL A 144 8.49 -2.53 14.61
C VAL A 144 7.45 -3.11 15.55
N ARG A 145 6.48 -3.85 15.00
CA ARG A 145 5.46 -4.58 15.74
C ARG A 145 5.70 -6.06 15.65
N THR A 146 5.53 -6.72 16.78
CA THR A 146 5.70 -8.16 16.97
C THR A 146 4.53 -8.72 17.77
N ARG A 147 4.45 -10.04 17.89
CA ARG A 147 3.44 -10.67 18.75
C ARG A 147 3.55 -10.27 20.23
N ALA A 148 4.74 -9.91 20.69
CA ALA A 148 4.95 -9.47 22.07
C ALA A 148 4.30 -8.12 22.39
N ASP A 149 3.94 -7.34 21.36
CA ASP A 149 3.28 -6.03 21.49
C ASP A 149 1.76 -6.11 21.73
N LEU A 150 1.15 -7.29 21.54
CA LEU A 150 -0.30 -7.49 21.69
C LEU A 150 -0.86 -7.07 23.07
N PRO A 151 -0.22 -7.36 24.21
CA PRO A 151 -0.74 -6.93 25.49
C PRO A 151 -0.82 -5.40 25.66
N GLN A 152 0.07 -4.67 24.98
CA GLN A 152 0.16 -3.21 25.08
C GLN A 152 -0.73 -2.49 24.05
N TYR A 153 -0.75 -2.96 22.80
CA TYR A 153 -1.39 -2.24 21.69
C TYR A 153 -2.68 -2.90 21.19
N GLY A 154 -2.99 -4.13 21.64
CA GLY A 154 -4.16 -4.85 21.19
C GLY A 154 -4.20 -4.98 19.66
N ILE A 155 -5.36 -4.73 19.05
CA ILE A 155 -5.56 -4.80 17.60
C ILE A 155 -4.65 -3.86 16.80
N LYS A 156 -4.17 -2.76 17.40
CA LYS A 156 -3.23 -1.83 16.75
C LYS A 156 -1.87 -2.47 16.44
N THR A 157 -1.55 -3.62 17.04
CA THR A 157 -0.35 -4.41 16.71
C THR A 157 -0.39 -4.89 15.26
N TYR A 158 -1.58 -5.08 14.69
CA TYR A 158 -1.81 -5.55 13.32
C TYR A 158 -1.92 -4.41 12.31
N PHE A 159 -1.67 -3.16 12.73
CA PHE A 159 -1.80 -2.03 11.82
C PHE A 159 -0.77 -2.10 10.69
N CYS A 160 -1.28 -2.13 9.48
CA CYS A 160 -0.56 -1.99 8.22
C CYS A 160 -1.44 -1.20 7.27
N SER A 161 -0.88 -0.58 6.21
CA SER A 161 -1.70 0.20 5.29
C SER A 161 -1.23 0.08 3.85
N ASN A 162 -2.07 -0.53 3.01
CA ASN A 162 -1.87 -0.64 1.56
C ASN A 162 -2.01 0.69 0.80
N VAL A 163 -2.17 1.81 1.50
CA VAL A 163 -1.90 3.12 0.90
C VAL A 163 -0.48 3.18 0.35
N CYS A 164 0.49 2.63 1.10
CA CYS A 164 1.82 2.30 0.60
C CYS A 164 2.48 1.29 1.55
N ALA A 165 2.59 0.04 1.14
CA ALA A 165 3.21 -1.02 1.92
C ALA A 165 3.97 -2.02 1.05
N ALA A 166 5.14 -2.44 1.54
CA ALA A 166 6.01 -3.44 0.92
C ALA A 166 5.90 -4.78 1.65
N TYR A 167 5.89 -5.87 0.89
CA TYR A 167 5.81 -7.24 1.39
C TYR A 167 6.90 -8.09 0.76
N LYS A 168 7.54 -8.96 1.55
CA LYS A 168 8.37 -10.06 1.02
C LYS A 168 7.47 -11.07 0.34
N LYS A 169 7.70 -11.35 -0.94
CA LYS A 169 6.83 -12.21 -1.74
C LYS A 169 6.76 -13.64 -1.21
N ASP A 170 7.89 -14.22 -0.82
CA ASP A 170 7.97 -15.57 -0.27
C ASP A 170 7.13 -15.75 1.01
N ILE A 171 7.18 -14.77 1.92
CA ILE A 171 6.37 -14.76 3.14
C ILE A 171 4.89 -14.53 2.81
N PHE A 172 4.61 -13.63 1.87
CA PHE A 172 3.26 -13.31 1.43
C PHE A 172 2.54 -14.54 0.87
N GLU A 173 3.20 -15.28 -0.03
CA GLU A 173 2.68 -16.51 -0.62
C GLU A 173 2.54 -17.62 0.42
N LYS A 174 3.54 -17.81 1.28
CA LYS A 174 3.52 -18.81 2.35
C LYS A 174 2.33 -18.65 3.29
N LEU A 175 1.88 -17.41 3.52
CA LEU A 175 0.75 -17.10 4.40
C LEU A 175 -0.59 -16.99 3.65
N GLY A 176 -0.64 -17.27 2.33
CA GLY A 176 -1.84 -17.31 1.51
C GLY A 176 -2.29 -15.94 0.98
N GLY A 177 -1.50 -14.89 1.20
CA GLY A 177 -1.79 -13.54 0.69
C GLY A 177 -2.98 -12.86 1.35
N PHE A 178 -3.54 -11.87 0.66
CA PHE A 178 -4.74 -11.18 1.14
C PHE A 178 -5.98 -12.08 1.05
N VAL A 179 -6.93 -11.82 1.94
CA VAL A 179 -8.24 -12.48 1.91
C VAL A 179 -9.10 -11.93 0.78
N ASP A 180 -9.94 -12.76 0.22
CA ASP A 180 -10.90 -12.39 -0.81
C ASP A 180 -12.20 -11.85 -0.17
N ARG A 181 -12.96 -11.03 -0.90
CA ARG A 181 -14.30 -10.54 -0.57
C ARG A 181 -14.36 -9.70 0.69
N THR A 182 -13.38 -8.81 0.86
CA THR A 182 -13.39 -7.79 1.92
C THR A 182 -13.82 -6.43 1.36
N ILE A 183 -14.55 -5.66 2.17
CA ILE A 183 -14.85 -4.26 1.85
C ILE A 183 -13.58 -3.41 2.08
N PHE A 184 -12.91 -3.64 3.22
CA PHE A 184 -11.66 -3.02 3.64
C PHE A 184 -10.84 -4.00 4.50
N ASN A 185 -9.75 -3.53 5.09
CA ASN A 185 -8.94 -4.24 6.10
C ASN A 185 -8.19 -5.49 5.60
N GLU A 186 -8.09 -5.75 4.30
CA GLU A 186 -7.30 -6.86 3.77
C GLU A 186 -5.85 -6.82 4.27
N ASP A 187 -5.29 -5.60 4.39
CA ASP A 187 -3.94 -5.34 4.89
C ASP A 187 -3.80 -5.65 6.38
N MET A 188 -4.76 -5.24 7.22
CA MET A 188 -4.77 -5.53 8.65
C MET A 188 -5.01 -7.01 8.94
N ILE A 189 -5.88 -7.68 8.17
CA ILE A 189 -6.12 -9.13 8.30
C ILE A 189 -4.85 -9.90 7.97
N TYR A 190 -4.21 -9.57 6.84
CA TYR A 190 -2.93 -10.19 6.48
C TYR A 190 -1.84 -9.90 7.52
N ALA A 191 -1.74 -8.66 8.00
CA ALA A 191 -0.82 -8.26 9.04
C ALA A 191 -1.04 -9.05 10.35
N GLY A 192 -2.30 -9.33 10.69
CA GLY A 192 -2.66 -10.21 11.79
C GLY A 192 -2.11 -11.63 11.61
N ASN A 193 -2.31 -12.23 10.44
CA ASN A 193 -1.78 -13.56 10.10
C ASN A 193 -0.26 -13.57 10.17
N LEU A 194 0.40 -12.53 9.66
CA LEU A 194 1.84 -12.36 9.67
C LEU A 194 2.41 -12.33 11.10
N ILE A 195 1.84 -11.52 11.99
CA ILE A 195 2.22 -11.42 13.41
C ILE A 195 1.96 -12.76 14.16
N GLN A 196 0.82 -13.41 13.90
CA GLN A 196 0.51 -14.71 14.53
C GLN A 196 1.45 -15.81 14.06
N ALA A 197 1.95 -15.74 12.82
CA ALA A 197 2.97 -16.65 12.30
C ALA A 197 4.39 -16.37 12.82
N GLY A 198 4.57 -15.35 13.68
CA GLY A 198 5.85 -15.00 14.30
C GLY A 198 6.72 -14.03 13.52
N TYR A 199 6.19 -13.46 12.42
CA TYR A 199 6.85 -12.39 11.67
C TYR A 199 6.62 -11.02 12.31
N LYS A 200 7.30 -10.01 11.76
CA LYS A 200 7.28 -8.61 12.23
C LYS A 200 6.73 -7.69 11.15
N ILE A 201 6.17 -6.56 11.58
CA ILE A 201 5.73 -5.47 10.71
C ILE A 201 6.54 -4.23 11.06
N ALA A 202 7.19 -3.62 10.07
CA ALA A 202 7.92 -2.38 10.24
C ALA A 202 7.09 -1.17 9.80
N TYR A 203 7.02 -0.16 10.63
CA TYR A 203 6.61 1.19 10.25
C TYR A 203 7.85 1.99 9.88
N ALA A 204 7.93 2.44 8.62
CA ALA A 204 9.06 3.17 8.07
C ALA A 204 8.74 4.67 7.99
N ALA A 205 9.08 5.44 9.01
CA ALA A 205 8.76 6.88 9.09
C ALA A 205 9.47 7.71 8.01
N GLU A 206 10.63 7.26 7.52
CA GLU A 206 11.37 7.90 6.44
C GLU A 206 10.87 7.56 5.04
N ALA A 207 10.09 6.47 4.90
CA ALA A 207 9.37 6.16 3.67
C ALA A 207 8.07 6.95 3.65
N ARG A 208 7.97 8.00 2.84
CA ARG A 208 6.90 9.00 2.94
C ARG A 208 6.07 9.08 1.68
N VAL A 209 4.74 9.06 1.85
CA VAL A 209 3.77 9.37 0.80
C VAL A 209 2.86 10.51 1.23
N ILE A 210 2.45 11.36 0.30
CA ILE A 210 1.43 12.38 0.50
C ILE A 210 0.09 11.74 0.19
N HIS A 211 -0.77 11.61 1.20
CA HIS A 211 -2.10 11.01 1.05
C HIS A 211 -3.02 11.48 2.18
N SER A 212 -4.09 12.16 1.84
CA SER A 212 -5.13 12.57 2.79
C SER A 212 -6.44 12.87 2.05
N HIS A 213 -7.54 12.82 2.78
CA HIS A 213 -8.88 13.10 2.26
C HIS A 213 -9.62 14.05 3.17
N ASN A 214 -10.23 15.08 2.60
CA ASN A 214 -11.10 16.01 3.32
C ASN A 214 -12.53 15.46 3.37
N TYR A 215 -12.76 14.41 4.15
CA TYR A 215 -14.11 13.84 4.31
C TYR A 215 -15.02 14.76 5.10
N SER A 216 -16.28 14.90 4.65
CA SER A 216 -17.36 15.42 5.48
C SER A 216 -17.65 14.44 6.63
N CYS A 217 -18.34 14.93 7.69
CA CYS A 217 -18.74 14.07 8.81
C CYS A 217 -19.55 12.84 8.38
N ILE A 218 -20.41 13.00 7.36
CA ILE A 218 -21.23 11.89 6.83
C ILE A 218 -20.35 10.87 6.10
N GLN A 219 -19.43 11.32 5.26
CA GLN A 219 -18.49 10.43 4.55
C GLN A 219 -17.60 9.67 5.54
N GLN A 220 -17.12 10.36 6.59
CA GLN A 220 -16.31 9.74 7.63
C GLN A 220 -17.10 8.70 8.42
N PHE A 221 -18.39 8.97 8.71
CA PHE A 221 -19.29 8.02 9.37
C PHE A 221 -19.48 6.76 8.53
N HIS A 222 -19.80 6.90 7.22
CA HIS A 222 -19.96 5.74 6.31
C HIS A 222 -18.67 4.93 6.24
N ARG A 223 -17.52 5.59 6.08
CA ARG A 223 -16.22 4.91 6.03
C ARG A 223 -15.93 4.13 7.32
N ASN A 224 -16.19 4.72 8.48
CA ASN A 224 -15.99 4.04 9.77
C ASN A 224 -16.96 2.88 9.96
N PHE A 225 -18.19 3.00 9.48
CA PHE A 225 -19.16 1.90 9.47
C PHE A 225 -18.65 0.75 8.60
N ASP A 226 -18.23 1.02 7.36
CA ASP A 226 -17.71 0.00 6.44
C ASP A 226 -16.44 -0.67 6.99
N LEU A 227 -15.54 0.09 7.64
CA LEU A 227 -14.38 -0.46 8.35
C LEU A 227 -14.78 -1.38 9.52
N GLY A 228 -15.89 -1.07 10.20
CA GLY A 228 -16.36 -1.84 11.35
C GLY A 228 -17.11 -3.13 10.96
N VAL A 229 -17.63 -3.23 9.73
CA VAL A 229 -18.34 -4.43 9.22
C VAL A 229 -17.46 -5.31 8.33
N SER A 230 -16.29 -4.83 7.91
CA SER A 230 -15.28 -5.56 7.16
C SER A 230 -14.46 -6.43 8.09
#